data_a5728830ff41004853190e3747a01636
#
_entry.id   a5728830ff41004853190e3747a01636
#
_cell.length_a   1.000
_cell.length_b   1.000
_cell.length_c   1.000
_cell.angle_alpha   90.00
_cell.angle_beta   90.00
_cell.angle_gamma   90.00
#
_symmetry.space_group_name_H-M   'P 1'
#
loop_
_entity.id
_entity.type
_entity.pdbx_description
1 polymer ?
#
loop_
_entity_poly.entity_id
_entity_poly.type
_entity_poly.pdbx_seq_one_letter_code
_entity_poly.pdbx_strand_id
1 'polypeptide(L)'
;QAERVGDGGNPVLVKIAPDLNDDDLAFSLETIIACGVSGVIATNTTIGRDGLRNPLAKESGGLSGKPLRRKATEMIRRIYSLTEGKLPIIGCGGIFTAEDAYEKIRAGASLVEVYTALIYKGPAINREIHRDLRALLKRDGFRSISEAVGTDCRNGGS
;
A
#
# COMPACT_ATOMS: atom_id res chain seq x y z
N GLN A 1 4.36 30.39 -8.27
CA GLN A 1 3.16 29.52 -8.29
C GLN A 1 3.60 28.19 -8.88
N ALA A 2 3.59 27.14 -8.09
CA ALA A 2 3.78 25.79 -8.63
C ALA A 2 2.55 25.46 -9.48
N GLU A 3 2.74 25.12 -10.75
CA GLU A 3 1.67 24.57 -11.58
C GLU A 3 1.15 23.30 -10.93
N ARG A 4 -0.15 23.22 -10.67
CA ARG A 4 -0.77 22.03 -10.12
C ARG A 4 -0.66 20.90 -11.13
N VAL A 5 -0.05 19.82 -10.73
CA VAL A 5 -0.02 18.58 -11.49
C VAL A 5 -1.46 18.02 -11.47
N GLY A 6 -2.16 18.08 -12.62
CA GLY A 6 -3.49 17.46 -12.74
C GLY A 6 -4.65 18.34 -13.18
N ASP A 7 -4.46 19.62 -13.48
CA ASP A 7 -5.51 20.44 -14.10
C ASP A 7 -5.78 19.98 -15.56
N GLY A 8 -6.72 19.05 -15.70
CA GLY A 8 -7.19 18.56 -17.01
C GLY A 8 -6.34 17.44 -17.65
N GLY A 9 -5.33 16.91 -16.96
CA GLY A 9 -4.45 15.84 -17.42
C GLY A 9 -4.75 14.46 -16.80
N ASN A 10 -3.92 13.46 -17.15
CA ASN A 10 -3.97 12.14 -16.54
C ASN A 10 -3.61 12.21 -15.05
N PRO A 11 -4.24 11.37 -14.19
CA PRO A 11 -3.91 11.33 -12.77
C PRO A 11 -2.45 10.93 -12.55
N VAL A 12 -1.74 11.68 -11.71
CA VAL A 12 -0.36 11.40 -11.32
C VAL A 12 -0.33 10.83 -9.92
N LEU A 13 0.42 9.75 -9.74
CA LEU A 13 0.62 9.08 -8.45
C LEU A 13 2.10 9.11 -8.08
N VAL A 14 2.41 9.34 -6.81
CA VAL A 14 3.78 9.30 -6.27
C VAL A 14 4.00 7.99 -5.53
N LYS A 15 5.07 7.26 -5.87
CA LYS A 15 5.45 6.02 -5.19
C LYS A 15 6.43 6.31 -4.06
N ILE A 16 6.04 5.93 -2.84
CA ILE A 16 6.76 6.24 -1.59
C ILE A 16 7.61 5.05 -1.16
N ALA A 17 8.82 5.33 -0.64
CA ALA A 17 9.68 4.33 -0.02
C ALA A 17 9.15 3.93 1.37
N PRO A 18 9.27 2.64 1.76
CA PRO A 18 8.78 2.18 3.07
C PRO A 18 9.73 2.53 4.22
N ASP A 19 10.87 3.16 3.93
CA ASP A 19 11.95 3.41 4.89
C ASP A 19 11.93 4.85 5.43
N LEU A 20 10.95 5.67 5.06
CA LEU A 20 10.79 7.03 5.56
C LEU A 20 10.44 7.02 7.05
N ASN A 21 11.11 7.91 7.82
CA ASN A 21 10.70 8.22 9.18
C ASN A 21 9.42 9.06 9.21
N ASP A 22 8.90 9.37 10.40
CA ASP A 22 7.62 10.06 10.54
C ASP A 22 7.65 11.49 10.01
N ASP A 23 8.73 12.23 10.27
CA ASP A 23 8.89 13.62 9.85
C ASP A 23 9.02 13.74 8.33
N ASP A 24 9.87 12.88 7.71
CA ASP A 24 10.03 12.84 6.26
C ASP A 24 8.76 12.41 5.55
N LEU A 25 7.98 11.47 6.14
CA LEU A 25 6.71 11.05 5.58
C LEU A 25 5.69 12.21 5.64
N ALA A 26 5.55 12.88 6.78
CA ALA A 26 4.62 13.99 6.94
C ALA A 26 4.95 15.12 5.96
N PHE A 27 6.20 15.54 5.87
CA PHE A 27 6.66 16.56 4.92
C PHE A 27 6.40 16.16 3.46
N SER A 28 6.65 14.90 3.11
CA SER A 28 6.40 14.38 1.76
C SER A 28 4.91 14.43 1.42
N LEU A 29 4.03 14.03 2.36
CA LEU A 29 2.58 14.05 2.15
C LEU A 29 2.03 15.47 2.01
N GLU A 30 2.50 16.41 2.83
CA GLU A 30 2.14 17.83 2.69
C GLU A 30 2.51 18.37 1.30
N THR A 31 3.72 18.06 0.83
CA THR A 31 4.18 18.45 -0.51
C THR A 31 3.32 17.83 -1.62
N ILE A 32 3.04 16.51 -1.53
CA ILE A 32 2.21 15.76 -2.48
C ILE A 32 0.82 16.40 -2.59
N ILE A 33 0.20 16.71 -1.44
CA ILE A 33 -1.12 17.34 -1.39
C ILE A 33 -1.08 18.76 -1.97
N ALA A 34 -0.09 19.55 -1.59
CA ALA A 34 0.08 20.92 -2.07
C ALA A 34 0.27 21.02 -3.60
N CYS A 35 0.96 20.02 -4.19
CA CYS A 35 1.15 19.89 -5.63
C CYS A 35 -0.07 19.36 -6.38
N GLY A 36 -1.16 18.98 -5.72
CA GLY A 36 -2.36 18.45 -6.36
C GLY A 36 -2.18 17.05 -6.97
N VAL A 37 -1.26 16.24 -6.44
CA VAL A 37 -1.05 14.85 -6.85
C VAL A 37 -2.29 14.01 -6.52
N SER A 38 -2.69 13.11 -7.42
CA SER A 38 -3.96 12.40 -7.36
C SER A 38 -3.98 11.25 -6.33
N GLY A 39 -2.82 10.82 -5.85
CA GLY A 39 -2.70 9.74 -4.85
C GLY A 39 -1.28 9.24 -4.70
N VAL A 40 -1.10 8.22 -3.87
CA VAL A 40 0.22 7.61 -3.60
C VAL A 40 0.20 6.11 -3.81
N ILE A 41 1.36 5.55 -4.17
CA ILE A 41 1.60 4.11 -4.18
C ILE A 41 2.50 3.78 -2.97
N ALA A 42 1.98 3.01 -2.05
CA ALA A 42 2.69 2.55 -0.85
C ALA A 42 2.82 1.02 -0.89
N THR A 43 4.05 0.47 -1.18
CA THR A 43 5.34 1.15 -1.17
C THR A 43 6.25 0.70 -2.34
N ASN A 44 7.39 1.37 -2.47
CA ASN A 44 8.55 0.84 -3.19
C ASN A 44 9.20 -0.31 -2.37
N THR A 45 10.33 -0.84 -2.83
CA THR A 45 11.17 -1.83 -2.11
C THR A 45 11.83 -1.21 -0.87
N THR A 46 12.26 -2.05 0.09
CA THR A 46 12.99 -1.60 1.30
C THR A 46 14.48 -1.90 1.20
N ILE A 47 15.29 -1.07 1.83
CA ILE A 47 16.72 -1.34 2.08
C ILE A 47 16.93 -2.22 3.31
N GLY A 48 15.92 -2.36 4.17
CA GLY A 48 15.97 -3.22 5.35
C GLY A 48 16.15 -4.70 5.00
N ARG A 49 16.87 -5.44 5.84
CA ARG A 49 17.20 -6.85 5.64
C ARG A 49 16.80 -7.72 6.84
N ASP A 50 15.98 -7.16 7.73
CA ASP A 50 15.61 -7.83 8.99
C ASP A 50 14.90 -9.16 8.73
N GLY A 51 15.29 -10.17 9.50
CA GLY A 51 14.72 -11.51 9.41
C GLY A 51 15.19 -12.37 8.23
N LEU A 52 16.06 -11.84 7.34
CA LEU A 52 16.63 -12.64 6.25
C LEU A 52 17.75 -13.55 6.76
N ARG A 53 17.66 -14.84 6.42
CA ARG A 53 18.67 -15.86 6.78
C ARG A 53 19.54 -16.30 5.60
N ASN A 54 19.22 -15.86 4.38
CA ASN A 54 19.93 -16.25 3.17
C ASN A 54 21.28 -15.52 3.10
N PRO A 55 22.39 -16.17 2.72
CA PRO A 55 23.71 -15.52 2.52
C PRO A 55 23.63 -14.34 1.53
N LEU A 56 22.73 -14.38 0.54
CA LEU A 56 22.50 -13.31 -0.41
C LEU A 56 21.77 -12.09 0.18
N ALA A 57 21.41 -12.12 1.48
CA ALA A 57 20.79 -10.97 2.13
C ALA A 57 21.66 -9.71 2.12
N LYS A 58 22.98 -9.85 1.87
CA LYS A 58 23.95 -8.75 1.78
C LYS A 58 24.01 -8.09 0.40
N GLU A 59 23.34 -8.66 -0.60
CA GLU A 59 23.31 -8.09 -1.95
C GLU A 59 22.70 -6.68 -1.94
N SER A 60 23.26 -5.82 -2.80
CA SER A 60 22.76 -4.46 -2.98
C SER A 60 21.38 -4.47 -3.67
N GLY A 61 20.60 -3.40 -3.49
CA GLY A 61 19.28 -3.23 -4.10
C GLY A 61 18.15 -3.23 -3.10
N GLY A 62 16.92 -3.16 -3.60
CA GLY A 62 15.70 -3.14 -2.79
C GLY A 62 15.13 -4.53 -2.58
N LEU A 63 14.73 -4.84 -1.34
CA LEU A 63 14.06 -6.07 -0.99
C LEU A 63 12.56 -5.94 -1.24
N SER A 64 11.99 -6.90 -1.99
CA SER A 64 10.56 -7.01 -2.27
C SER A 64 9.96 -8.32 -1.75
N GLY A 65 8.71 -8.59 -2.05
CA GLY A 65 8.03 -9.84 -1.70
C GLY A 65 7.57 -9.92 -0.26
N LYS A 66 7.40 -11.13 0.26
CA LYS A 66 6.83 -11.38 1.60
C LYS A 66 7.49 -10.60 2.75
N PRO A 67 8.83 -10.45 2.80
CA PRO A 67 9.46 -9.68 3.87
C PRO A 67 8.99 -8.24 3.97
N LEU A 68 8.59 -7.63 2.84
CA LEU A 68 8.10 -6.25 2.79
C LEU A 68 6.65 -6.09 3.31
N ARG A 69 5.85 -7.18 3.43
CA ARG A 69 4.41 -7.12 3.69
C ARG A 69 4.04 -6.23 4.87
N ARG A 70 4.61 -6.51 6.05
CA ARG A 70 4.27 -5.79 7.28
C ARG A 70 4.64 -4.32 7.20
N LYS A 71 5.84 -4.02 6.70
CA LYS A 71 6.34 -2.66 6.59
C LYS A 71 5.50 -1.83 5.60
N ALA A 72 5.12 -2.43 4.47
CA ALA A 72 4.23 -1.78 3.50
C ALA A 72 2.81 -1.54 4.08
N THR A 73 2.24 -2.48 4.81
CA THR A 73 0.94 -2.31 5.46
C THR A 73 0.98 -1.22 6.52
N GLU A 74 2.04 -1.16 7.32
CA GLU A 74 2.22 -0.11 8.32
C GLU A 74 2.37 1.28 7.69
N MET A 75 3.12 1.39 6.60
CA MET A 75 3.22 2.64 5.85
C MET A 75 1.85 3.10 5.32
N ILE A 76 1.01 2.18 4.82
CA ILE A 76 -0.35 2.49 4.39
C ILE A 76 -1.18 3.06 5.54
N ARG A 77 -1.12 2.44 6.75
CA ARG A 77 -1.83 2.95 7.95
C ARG A 77 -1.40 4.36 8.29
N ARG A 78 -0.08 4.61 8.33
CA ARG A 78 0.48 5.93 8.65
C ARG A 78 -0.01 6.98 7.65
N ILE A 79 0.05 6.70 6.34
CA ILE A 79 -0.43 7.61 5.29
C ILE A 79 -1.93 7.86 5.46
N TYR A 80 -2.74 6.80 5.65
CA TYR A 80 -4.18 6.91 5.82
C TYR A 80 -4.53 7.79 7.03
N SER A 81 -3.85 7.59 8.17
CA SER A 81 -4.06 8.37 9.38
C SER A 81 -3.66 9.84 9.21
N LEU A 82 -2.47 10.12 8.66
CA LEU A 82 -1.96 11.48 8.44
C LEU A 82 -2.80 12.27 7.43
N THR A 83 -3.39 11.60 6.45
CA THR A 83 -4.24 12.23 5.42
C THR A 83 -5.74 12.16 5.73
N GLU A 84 -6.12 11.61 6.89
CA GLU A 84 -7.52 11.37 7.28
C GLU A 84 -8.31 10.60 6.20
N GLY A 85 -7.62 9.71 5.46
CA GLY A 85 -8.20 8.96 4.36
C GLY A 85 -8.57 9.78 3.12
N LYS A 86 -8.17 11.04 3.04
CA LYS A 86 -8.51 11.95 1.91
C LYS A 86 -7.66 11.70 0.67
N LEU A 87 -6.43 11.17 0.84
CA LEU A 87 -5.52 10.88 -0.26
C LEU A 87 -5.68 9.40 -0.68
N PRO A 88 -6.02 9.11 -1.95
CA PRO A 88 -6.10 7.75 -2.45
C PRO A 88 -4.76 7.00 -2.34
N ILE A 89 -4.80 5.77 -1.85
CA ILE A 89 -3.60 4.93 -1.65
C ILE A 89 -3.73 3.66 -2.49
N ILE A 90 -2.71 3.36 -3.29
CA ILE A 90 -2.53 2.05 -3.92
C ILE A 90 -1.55 1.26 -3.06
N GLY A 91 -2.00 0.17 -2.46
CA GLY A 91 -1.19 -0.69 -1.61
C GLY A 91 -0.31 -1.63 -2.42
N CYS A 92 1.01 -1.55 -2.25
CA CYS A 92 1.99 -2.39 -2.94
C CYS A 92 2.99 -2.98 -1.94
N GLY A 93 3.38 -4.24 -2.14
CA GLY A 93 4.44 -4.91 -1.36
C GLY A 93 3.94 -6.10 -0.52
N GLY A 94 4.45 -7.28 -0.86
CA GLY A 94 4.23 -8.51 -0.11
C GLY A 94 2.85 -9.14 -0.21
N ILE A 95 2.08 -8.84 -1.26
CA ILE A 95 0.76 -9.43 -1.51
C ILE A 95 0.94 -10.75 -2.25
N PHE A 96 0.58 -11.86 -1.61
CA PHE A 96 0.62 -13.22 -2.14
C PHE A 96 -0.72 -13.95 -2.04
N THR A 97 -1.65 -13.43 -1.23
CA THR A 97 -2.98 -14.00 -0.98
C THR A 97 -4.03 -12.89 -0.92
N ALA A 98 -5.31 -13.29 -0.88
CA ALA A 98 -6.41 -12.37 -0.66
C ALA A 98 -6.36 -11.72 0.73
N GLU A 99 -5.90 -12.45 1.75
CA GLU A 99 -5.73 -11.93 3.11
C GLU A 99 -4.67 -10.81 3.13
N ASP A 100 -3.55 -10.96 2.40
CA ASP A 100 -2.53 -9.92 2.30
C ASP A 100 -3.08 -8.65 1.62
N ALA A 101 -3.90 -8.82 0.58
CA ALA A 101 -4.59 -7.72 -0.11
C ALA A 101 -5.62 -7.05 0.81
N TYR A 102 -6.41 -7.86 1.51
CA TYR A 102 -7.45 -7.39 2.42
C TYR A 102 -6.89 -6.62 3.62
N GLU A 103 -5.76 -7.09 4.18
CA GLU A 103 -5.02 -6.37 5.23
C GLU A 103 -4.64 -4.95 4.79
N LYS A 104 -4.16 -4.80 3.54
CA LYS A 104 -3.81 -3.47 3.00
C LYS A 104 -5.04 -2.58 2.77
N ILE A 105 -6.14 -3.16 2.29
CA ILE A 105 -7.40 -2.43 2.12
C ILE A 105 -7.89 -1.93 3.47
N ARG A 106 -7.95 -2.78 4.48
CA ARG A 106 -8.39 -2.39 5.83
C ARG A 106 -7.45 -1.38 6.48
N ALA A 107 -6.16 -1.40 6.12
CA ALA A 107 -5.18 -0.40 6.54
C ALA A 107 -5.35 0.96 5.84
N GLY A 108 -6.15 1.05 4.76
CA GLY A 108 -6.43 2.31 4.07
C GLY A 108 -6.19 2.33 2.56
N ALA A 109 -5.73 1.22 1.96
CA ALA A 109 -5.53 1.16 0.51
C ALA A 109 -6.87 1.05 -0.23
N SER A 110 -7.09 1.90 -1.23
CA SER A 110 -8.26 1.86 -2.13
C SER A 110 -8.10 0.83 -3.24
N LEU A 111 -6.86 0.59 -3.66
CA LEU A 111 -6.46 -0.40 -4.67
C LEU A 111 -5.21 -1.13 -4.19
N VAL A 112 -4.88 -2.27 -4.83
CA VAL A 112 -3.65 -3.02 -4.55
C VAL A 112 -2.91 -3.37 -5.84
N GLU A 113 -1.57 -3.36 -5.76
CA GLU A 113 -0.67 -3.83 -6.82
C GLU A 113 0.02 -5.11 -6.39
N VAL A 114 0.02 -6.13 -7.28
CA VAL A 114 0.75 -7.38 -7.11
C VAL A 114 1.94 -7.41 -8.07
N TYR A 115 3.15 -7.56 -7.54
CA TYR A 115 4.38 -7.63 -8.35
C TYR A 115 5.12 -8.96 -8.14
N THR A 116 5.86 -9.11 -7.04
CA THR A 116 6.72 -10.28 -6.78
C THR A 116 5.94 -11.60 -6.83
N ALA A 117 4.73 -11.63 -6.29
CA ALA A 117 3.91 -12.83 -6.29
C ALA A 117 3.47 -13.26 -7.70
N LEU A 118 3.33 -12.31 -8.63
CA LEU A 118 3.04 -12.62 -10.04
C LEU A 118 4.17 -13.44 -10.68
N ILE A 119 5.43 -13.16 -10.33
CA ILE A 119 6.59 -13.91 -10.81
C ILE A 119 6.58 -15.36 -10.32
N TYR A 120 6.19 -15.59 -9.04
CA TYR A 120 6.19 -16.93 -8.44
C TYR A 120 4.93 -17.74 -8.74
N LYS A 121 3.77 -17.11 -8.84
CA LYS A 121 2.46 -17.77 -8.97
C LYS A 121 1.83 -17.64 -10.36
N GLY A 122 2.39 -16.78 -11.21
CA GLY A 122 1.84 -16.49 -12.54
C GLY A 122 0.54 -15.67 -12.49
N PRO A 123 -0.07 -15.39 -13.66
CA PRO A 123 -1.21 -14.46 -13.78
C PRO A 123 -2.50 -14.96 -13.11
N ALA A 124 -2.61 -16.26 -12.81
CA ALA A 124 -3.76 -16.83 -12.13
C ALA A 124 -3.98 -16.24 -10.73
N ILE A 125 -2.93 -15.71 -10.10
CA ILE A 125 -2.99 -15.09 -8.76
C ILE A 125 -4.05 -13.98 -8.68
N ASN A 126 -4.24 -13.21 -9.74
CA ASN A 126 -5.23 -12.12 -9.76
C ASN A 126 -6.65 -12.67 -9.59
N ARG A 127 -6.97 -13.77 -10.29
CA ARG A 127 -8.28 -14.43 -10.18
C ARG A 127 -8.48 -15.03 -8.78
N GLU A 128 -7.45 -15.64 -8.21
CA GLU A 128 -7.48 -16.21 -6.86
C GLU A 128 -7.75 -15.11 -5.83
N ILE A 129 -6.98 -14.02 -5.86
CA ILE A 129 -7.15 -12.89 -4.94
C ILE A 129 -8.55 -12.31 -5.06
N HIS A 130 -9.06 -12.05 -6.27
CA HIS A 130 -10.39 -11.49 -6.45
C HIS A 130 -11.50 -12.41 -5.91
N ARG A 131 -11.42 -13.72 -6.18
CA ARG A 131 -12.39 -14.69 -5.67
C ARG A 131 -12.43 -14.71 -4.14
N ASP A 132 -11.26 -14.84 -3.54
CA ASP A 132 -11.15 -15.04 -2.10
C ASP A 132 -11.37 -13.73 -1.32
N LEU A 133 -11.00 -12.57 -1.90
CA LEU A 133 -11.31 -11.25 -1.35
C LEU A 133 -12.82 -11.02 -1.22
N ARG A 134 -13.62 -11.49 -2.21
CA ARG A 134 -15.10 -11.43 -2.11
C ARG A 134 -15.64 -12.22 -0.93
N ALA A 135 -15.04 -13.38 -0.63
CA ALA A 135 -15.41 -14.19 0.54
C ALA A 135 -15.06 -13.49 1.85
N LEU A 136 -13.88 -12.83 1.93
CA LEU A 136 -13.45 -12.07 3.10
C LEU A 136 -14.38 -10.87 3.37
N LEU A 137 -14.72 -10.09 2.35
CA LEU A 137 -15.67 -8.99 2.46
C LEU A 137 -17.03 -9.45 2.99
N LYS A 138 -17.56 -10.53 2.43
CA LYS A 138 -18.85 -11.10 2.85
C LYS A 138 -18.81 -11.60 4.29
N ARG A 139 -17.72 -12.28 4.69
CA ARG A 139 -17.49 -12.74 6.07
C ARG A 139 -17.58 -11.60 7.08
N ASP A 140 -16.97 -10.46 6.75
CA ASP A 140 -16.89 -9.29 7.63
C ASP A 140 -18.07 -8.31 7.45
N GLY A 141 -19.08 -8.68 6.63
CA GLY A 141 -20.33 -7.92 6.45
C GLY A 141 -20.22 -6.72 5.51
N PHE A 142 -19.13 -6.58 4.75
CA PHE A 142 -18.96 -5.51 3.78
C PHE A 142 -19.60 -5.87 2.42
N ARG A 143 -20.29 -4.90 1.81
CA ARG A 143 -20.90 -5.03 0.49
C ARG A 143 -19.96 -4.63 -0.65
N SER A 144 -18.92 -3.82 -0.34
CA SER A 144 -17.95 -3.32 -1.30
C SER A 144 -16.56 -3.17 -0.66
N ILE A 145 -15.52 -3.11 -1.49
CA ILE A 145 -14.15 -2.79 -1.05
C ILE A 145 -14.11 -1.43 -0.37
N SER A 146 -14.82 -0.44 -0.89
CA SER A 146 -14.84 0.93 -0.36
C SER A 146 -15.32 0.99 1.10
N GLU A 147 -16.23 0.11 1.50
CA GLU A 147 -16.67 0.02 2.90
C GLU A 147 -15.58 -0.50 3.84
N ALA A 148 -14.70 -1.38 3.32
CA ALA A 148 -13.60 -1.98 4.10
C ALA A 148 -12.36 -1.08 4.19
N VAL A 149 -12.21 -0.07 3.30
CA VAL A 149 -11.03 0.82 3.28
C VAL A 149 -10.87 1.54 4.62
N GLY A 150 -9.71 1.39 5.25
CA GLY A 150 -9.33 2.10 6.46
C GLY A 150 -10.07 1.68 7.74
N THR A 151 -10.79 0.56 7.73
CA THR A 151 -11.56 0.12 8.92
C THR A 151 -10.68 -0.18 10.12
N ASP A 152 -9.44 -0.66 9.93
CA ASP A 152 -8.51 -0.90 11.03
C ASP A 152 -7.96 0.41 11.65
N CYS A 153 -7.94 1.50 10.87
CA CYS A 153 -7.52 2.81 11.38
C CYS A 153 -8.64 3.54 12.12
N ARG A 154 -9.90 3.34 11.69
CA ARG A 154 -11.07 3.98 12.31
C ARG A 154 -11.45 3.36 13.66
N ASN A 155 -11.19 2.06 13.83
CA ASN A 155 -11.57 1.31 15.04
C ASN A 155 -10.46 1.26 16.11
N GLY A 156 -9.26 1.76 15.82
CA GLY A 156 -8.12 1.78 16.76
C GLY A 156 -8.00 3.02 17.64
N GLY A 157 -8.97 3.92 17.62
CA GLY A 157 -8.99 5.18 18.37
C GLY A 157 -9.89 5.15 19.62
N SER A 158 -9.86 4.03 20.36
CA SER A 158 -10.56 3.93 21.66
C SER A 158 -9.58 3.61 22.77
#